data_a9aa6db60f54c9b1623a29f1358c24f8
#
_entry.id   a9aa6db60f54c9b1623a29f1358c24f8
#
_cell.length_a   1.000
_cell.length_b   1.000
_cell.length_c   1.000
_cell.angle_alpha   90.00
_cell.angle_beta   90.00
_cell.angle_gamma   90.00
#
_symmetry.space_group_name_H-M   'P 1'
#
loop_
_entity.id
_entity.type
_entity.pdbx_description
1 polymer ?
#
loop_
_entity_poly.entity_id
_entity_poly.type
_entity_poly.pdbx_seq_one_letter_code
_entity_poly.pdbx_strand_id
1 'polypeptide(L)'
;MRVKDPEIGSPAKKSMSAVTDIEVVDSHTVKIKLNTSFADFPLLLTDYRLRMIPSGSGDTIGQTGIGTGPFIVDKFDAEGTTILKANPDYWEGAPGLAEVHVIAIPDGEARVQALLTGQIDMNRYVPFAQKKIFDGNSKFNTTVVPTGNWRGMVMRTDTAPFDNPKVRKAVRMAVDRQELVDLVMGGAATVSCDTPVSPSDQYRLNMNCDQDINGAKKLLAEAGYPNGIEMTIHVSTKEPTWPTIAEVMQQQLAKAGIKADIQMTPSKSYWKETWMKKAVAMTRWNERPADSILHEAYHSGAKWNESFYKSTSFDKNLADARGELDFDKRKKAYQNAQKTLWEEAGTMIPYHVSKLVVTSSRVKNLDEVEVFSVRWHKVKVD
;
A
#
# COMPACT_ATOMS: atom_id res chain seq x y z
N MET A 1 17.66 6.38 21.46
CA MET A 1 17.03 5.74 20.28
C MET A 1 17.25 6.66 19.07
N ARG A 2 18.06 6.21 18.10
CA ARG A 2 18.48 6.95 16.91
C ARG A 2 17.33 7.57 16.12
N VAL A 3 16.25 6.82 15.91
CA VAL A 3 15.08 7.26 15.12
C VAL A 3 14.36 8.49 15.70
N LYS A 4 14.47 8.73 17.01
CA LYS A 4 13.87 9.91 17.69
C LYS A 4 14.82 11.11 17.73
N ASP A 5 16.09 10.91 17.38
CA ASP A 5 17.09 11.96 17.36
C ASP A 5 16.72 13.02 16.31
N PRO A 6 16.58 14.29 16.72
CA PRO A 6 16.25 15.37 15.79
C PRO A 6 17.33 15.63 14.75
N GLU A 7 18.62 15.39 15.07
CA GLU A 7 19.74 15.59 14.14
C GLU A 7 19.71 14.58 12.99
N ILE A 8 19.23 13.36 13.23
CA ILE A 8 19.07 12.32 12.21
C ILE A 8 17.86 12.59 11.28
N GLY A 9 16.85 13.30 11.78
CA GLY A 9 15.67 13.69 10.98
C GLY A 9 14.88 12.52 10.39
N SER A 10 14.90 11.34 11.06
CA SER A 10 14.24 10.13 10.53
C SER A 10 12.75 10.34 10.23
N PRO A 11 12.26 9.98 9.04
CA PRO A 11 10.82 10.02 8.72
C PRO A 11 9.98 9.12 9.64
N ALA A 12 10.57 8.06 10.22
CA ALA A 12 9.89 7.16 11.15
C ALA A 12 9.75 7.72 12.58
N LYS A 13 10.28 8.93 12.88
CA LYS A 13 10.17 9.56 14.20
C LYS A 13 8.73 9.66 14.67
N LYS A 14 7.80 10.00 13.78
CA LYS A 14 6.36 10.12 14.13
C LYS A 14 5.72 8.78 14.48
N SER A 15 6.06 7.71 13.77
CA SER A 15 5.55 6.36 14.06
C SER A 15 5.96 5.90 15.46
N MET A 16 7.09 6.39 15.94
CA MET A 16 7.61 6.10 17.28
C MET A 16 7.20 7.12 18.36
N SER A 17 6.21 7.96 18.09
CA SER A 17 5.79 9.02 19.03
C SER A 17 5.24 8.48 20.36
N ALA A 18 4.60 7.32 20.33
CA ALA A 18 4.09 6.65 21.53
C ALA A 18 5.20 6.15 22.48
N VAL A 19 6.43 5.93 21.99
CA VAL A 19 7.55 5.46 22.81
C VAL A 19 8.08 6.59 23.67
N THR A 20 8.01 6.44 24.97
CA THR A 20 8.56 7.41 25.94
C THR A 20 9.98 7.07 26.38
N ASP A 21 10.27 5.76 26.51
CA ASP A 21 11.55 5.30 27.02
C ASP A 21 11.88 3.90 26.49
N ILE A 22 13.17 3.55 26.43
CA ILE A 22 13.66 2.21 26.13
C ILE A 22 14.73 1.87 27.17
N GLU A 23 14.43 0.86 27.98
CA GLU A 23 15.29 0.36 29.03
C GLU A 23 15.95 -0.95 28.61
N VAL A 24 17.26 -1.04 28.73
CA VAL A 24 17.98 -2.32 28.57
C VAL A 24 17.91 -3.05 29.91
N VAL A 25 17.15 -4.15 29.97
CA VAL A 25 16.96 -4.95 31.14
C VAL A 25 18.16 -5.89 31.36
N ASP A 26 18.58 -6.56 30.30
CA ASP A 26 19.75 -7.44 30.24
C ASP A 26 20.29 -7.52 28.80
N SER A 27 21.26 -8.42 28.59
CA SER A 27 21.93 -8.59 27.27
C SER A 27 20.98 -9.03 26.14
N HIS A 28 19.78 -9.51 26.44
CA HIS A 28 18.83 -10.07 25.46
C HIS A 28 17.43 -9.45 25.58
N THR A 29 17.22 -8.58 26.58
CA THR A 29 15.90 -8.04 26.91
C THR A 29 15.90 -6.52 26.90
N VAL A 30 15.01 -5.95 26.08
CA VAL A 30 14.70 -4.51 26.10
C VAL A 30 13.24 -4.30 26.49
N LYS A 31 13.00 -3.27 27.31
CA LYS A 31 11.67 -2.85 27.72
C LYS A 31 11.32 -1.51 27.08
N ILE A 32 10.30 -1.51 26.24
CA ILE A 32 9.83 -0.31 25.56
C ILE A 32 8.62 0.24 26.32
N LYS A 33 8.72 1.47 26.83
CA LYS A 33 7.64 2.14 27.55
C LYS A 33 6.85 3.03 26.58
N LEU A 34 5.53 2.93 26.63
CA LEU A 34 4.62 3.70 25.81
C LEU A 34 3.83 4.69 26.67
N ASN A 35 3.46 5.85 26.10
CA ASN A 35 2.63 6.85 26.78
C ASN A 35 1.12 6.52 26.72
N THR A 36 0.74 5.53 25.93
CA THR A 36 -0.64 5.06 25.79
C THR A 36 -0.65 3.57 25.48
N SER A 37 -1.75 2.90 25.76
CA SER A 37 -1.96 1.53 25.31
C SER A 37 -1.95 1.46 23.78
N PHE A 38 -1.18 0.52 23.21
CA PHE A 38 -1.07 0.32 21.78
C PHE A 38 -0.79 -1.16 21.48
N ALA A 39 -1.87 -1.92 21.28
CA ALA A 39 -1.80 -3.37 21.13
C ALA A 39 -0.95 -3.83 19.93
N ASP A 40 -1.04 -3.10 18.81
CA ASP A 40 -0.32 -3.42 17.57
C ASP A 40 1.05 -2.71 17.47
N PHE A 41 1.56 -2.17 18.58
CA PHE A 41 2.88 -1.54 18.59
C PHE A 41 4.00 -2.41 17.98
N PRO A 42 4.07 -3.72 18.22
CA PRO A 42 5.09 -4.56 17.59
C PRO A 42 5.07 -4.53 16.06
N LEU A 43 3.90 -4.33 15.41
CA LEU A 43 3.80 -4.21 13.96
C LEU A 43 4.50 -2.96 13.42
N LEU A 44 4.60 -1.88 14.21
CA LEU A 44 5.36 -0.70 13.81
C LEU A 44 6.84 -1.01 13.61
N LEU A 45 7.38 -1.94 14.39
CA LEU A 45 8.79 -2.34 14.32
C LEU A 45 9.13 -3.10 13.03
N THR A 46 8.11 -3.53 12.26
CA THR A 46 8.30 -4.15 10.94
C THR A 46 8.58 -3.13 9.83
N ASP A 47 8.38 -1.83 10.09
CA ASP A 47 8.70 -0.77 9.12
C ASP A 47 10.19 -0.85 8.72
N TYR A 48 10.46 -0.81 7.40
CA TYR A 48 11.82 -0.92 6.87
C TYR A 48 12.78 0.17 7.39
N ARG A 49 12.25 1.29 7.88
CA ARG A 49 13.01 2.41 8.46
C ARG A 49 13.38 2.18 9.94
N LEU A 50 12.83 1.12 10.55
CA LEU A 50 13.02 0.76 11.96
C LEU A 50 13.87 -0.50 12.14
N ARG A 51 14.65 -0.87 11.13
CA ARG A 51 15.54 -2.04 11.20
C ARG A 51 16.53 -1.90 12.35
N MET A 52 16.74 -3.01 13.07
CA MET A 52 17.76 -3.12 14.12
C MET A 52 19.12 -3.18 13.45
N ILE A 53 20.04 -2.34 13.91
CA ILE A 53 21.40 -2.24 13.39
C ILE A 53 22.40 -2.32 14.56
N PRO A 54 23.65 -2.73 14.30
CA PRO A 54 24.68 -2.75 15.33
C PRO A 54 24.89 -1.37 15.98
N SER A 55 25.20 -1.37 17.27
CA SER A 55 25.52 -0.13 17.98
C SER A 55 26.72 0.55 17.33
N GLY A 56 26.63 1.87 17.12
CA GLY A 56 27.68 2.67 16.50
C GLY A 56 27.77 2.59 14.96
N SER A 57 26.96 1.71 14.28
CA SER A 57 27.04 1.53 12.83
C SER A 57 26.23 2.55 12.02
N GLY A 58 25.64 3.56 12.66
CA GLY A 58 24.70 4.49 12.02
C GLY A 58 25.17 5.10 10.70
N ASP A 59 26.42 5.44 10.59
CA ASP A 59 27.00 6.12 9.41
C ASP A 59 27.59 5.13 8.39
N THR A 60 27.82 3.88 8.80
CA THR A 60 28.46 2.86 7.95
C THR A 60 27.50 1.78 7.49
N ILE A 61 26.32 1.64 8.10
CA ILE A 61 25.37 0.57 7.81
C ILE A 61 24.92 0.52 6.36
N GLY A 62 24.81 1.67 5.69
CA GLY A 62 24.47 1.75 4.26
C GLY A 62 25.54 1.15 3.33
N GLN A 63 26.77 0.99 3.82
CA GLN A 63 27.88 0.40 3.08
C GLN A 63 28.12 -1.05 3.51
N THR A 64 28.08 -1.32 4.82
CA THR A 64 28.40 -2.64 5.38
C THR A 64 27.22 -3.61 5.30
N GLY A 65 25.98 -3.10 5.35
CA GLY A 65 24.78 -3.92 5.35
C GLY A 65 24.68 -4.96 6.49
N ILE A 66 25.46 -4.79 7.57
CA ILE A 66 25.51 -5.75 8.67
C ILE A 66 24.16 -5.76 9.40
N GLY A 67 23.54 -6.92 9.49
CA GLY A 67 22.24 -7.12 10.11
C GLY A 67 22.05 -8.54 10.64
N THR A 68 20.81 -8.90 10.96
CA THR A 68 20.43 -10.22 11.50
C THR A 68 19.73 -11.10 10.47
N GLY A 69 19.86 -10.77 9.18
CA GLY A 69 19.19 -11.47 8.09
C GLY A 69 19.86 -12.78 7.67
N PRO A 70 19.18 -13.56 6.80
CA PRO A 70 19.70 -14.84 6.29
C PRO A 70 20.88 -14.70 5.32
N PHE A 71 21.19 -13.48 4.87
CA PHE A 71 22.31 -13.21 3.97
C PHE A 71 23.13 -12.02 4.45
N ILE A 72 24.41 -12.04 4.14
CA ILE A 72 25.41 -11.02 4.42
C ILE A 72 25.73 -10.31 3.10
N VAL A 73 25.80 -8.98 3.12
CA VAL A 73 26.18 -8.20 1.95
C VAL A 73 27.68 -8.40 1.67
N ASP A 74 28.00 -8.99 0.52
CA ASP A 74 29.38 -9.16 0.03
C ASP A 74 29.79 -7.99 -0.86
N LYS A 75 28.91 -7.63 -1.81
CA LYS A 75 29.08 -6.47 -2.68
C LYS A 75 27.75 -5.71 -2.78
N PHE A 76 27.79 -4.40 -2.54
CA PHE A 76 26.66 -3.52 -2.78
C PHE A 76 26.88 -2.69 -4.05
N ASP A 77 25.96 -2.80 -5.01
CA ASP A 77 25.96 -2.01 -6.24
C ASP A 77 24.50 -1.76 -6.66
N ALA A 78 24.03 -0.54 -6.40
CA ALA A 78 22.62 -0.17 -6.62
C ALA A 78 22.26 -0.06 -8.12
N GLU A 79 23.23 0.16 -9.00
CA GLU A 79 23.02 0.33 -10.44
C GLU A 79 23.47 -0.90 -11.25
N GLY A 80 24.13 -1.84 -10.61
CA GLY A 80 24.66 -3.06 -11.22
C GLY A 80 24.16 -4.32 -10.53
N THR A 81 25.09 -5.11 -9.97
CA THR A 81 24.81 -6.38 -9.28
C THR A 81 25.24 -6.32 -7.83
N THR A 82 24.27 -6.37 -6.92
CA THR A 82 24.50 -6.59 -5.49
C THR A 82 24.62 -8.09 -5.23
N ILE A 83 25.64 -8.52 -4.50
CA ILE A 83 25.93 -9.92 -4.14
C ILE A 83 25.71 -10.10 -2.65
N LEU A 84 24.91 -11.10 -2.31
CA LEU A 84 24.60 -11.48 -0.95
C LEU A 84 25.05 -12.93 -0.73
N LYS A 85 25.84 -13.19 0.31
CA LYS A 85 26.30 -14.54 0.70
C LYS A 85 25.45 -15.10 1.85
N ALA A 86 25.25 -16.39 1.87
CA ALA A 86 24.54 -17.06 2.96
C ALA A 86 25.14 -16.74 4.32
N ASN A 87 24.27 -16.46 5.31
CA ASN A 87 24.65 -16.36 6.71
C ASN A 87 24.47 -17.75 7.36
N PRO A 88 25.55 -18.51 7.63
CA PRO A 88 25.42 -19.85 8.22
C PRO A 88 24.86 -19.83 9.64
N ASP A 89 25.01 -18.70 10.34
CA ASP A 89 24.55 -18.50 11.72
C ASP A 89 23.16 -17.83 11.81
N TYR A 90 22.37 -17.87 10.72
CA TYR A 90 21.04 -17.30 10.73
C TYR A 90 20.14 -18.03 11.73
N TRP A 91 19.44 -17.27 12.57
CA TRP A 91 18.69 -17.79 13.72
C TRP A 91 17.50 -18.73 13.37
N GLU A 92 16.96 -18.69 12.13
CA GLU A 92 15.97 -19.65 11.62
C GLU A 92 16.61 -20.80 10.84
N GLY A 93 17.93 -20.94 10.87
CA GLY A 93 18.70 -21.96 10.14
C GLY A 93 19.39 -21.42 8.89
N ALA A 94 20.49 -22.07 8.53
CA ALA A 94 21.29 -21.68 7.37
C ALA A 94 20.46 -21.68 6.07
N PRO A 95 20.62 -20.66 5.20
CA PRO A 95 19.96 -20.63 3.90
C PRO A 95 20.30 -21.81 3.00
N GLY A 96 19.33 -22.22 2.16
CA GLY A 96 19.54 -23.25 1.15
C GLY A 96 20.31 -22.78 -0.09
N LEU A 97 20.46 -21.44 -0.26
CA LEU A 97 21.24 -20.82 -1.33
C LEU A 97 22.58 -20.35 -0.78
N ALA A 98 23.68 -20.61 -1.49
CA ALA A 98 25.00 -20.09 -1.14
C ALA A 98 25.08 -18.55 -1.36
N GLU A 99 24.48 -18.09 -2.45
CA GLU A 99 24.48 -16.66 -2.83
C GLU A 99 23.14 -16.24 -3.43
N VAL A 100 22.82 -14.95 -3.32
CA VAL A 100 21.73 -14.27 -4.04
C VAL A 100 22.31 -13.08 -4.76
N HIS A 101 22.10 -13.01 -6.08
CA HIS A 101 22.50 -11.87 -6.92
C HIS A 101 21.27 -11.03 -7.23
N VAL A 102 21.29 -9.77 -6.81
CA VAL A 102 20.24 -8.80 -7.13
C VAL A 102 20.72 -7.90 -8.24
N ILE A 103 20.17 -8.09 -9.44
CA ILE A 103 20.61 -7.40 -10.66
C ILE A 103 19.66 -6.22 -10.94
N ALA A 104 20.22 -5.02 -11.07
CA ALA A 104 19.49 -3.82 -11.42
C ALA A 104 19.19 -3.78 -12.92
N ILE A 105 17.93 -4.05 -13.29
CA ILE A 105 17.45 -3.91 -14.68
C ILE A 105 16.24 -2.96 -14.64
N PRO A 106 16.42 -1.65 -14.97
CA PRO A 106 15.36 -0.65 -14.82
C PRO A 106 14.15 -0.89 -15.70
N ASP A 107 14.36 -1.34 -16.93
CA ASP A 107 13.29 -1.58 -17.89
C ASP A 107 12.51 -2.86 -17.63
N GLY A 108 11.17 -2.80 -17.67
CA GLY A 108 10.29 -3.92 -17.36
C GLY A 108 10.34 -5.05 -18.38
N GLU A 109 10.46 -4.71 -19.67
CA GLU A 109 10.52 -5.68 -20.76
C GLU A 109 11.88 -6.37 -20.78
N ALA A 110 12.97 -5.63 -20.54
CA ALA A 110 14.31 -6.18 -20.39
C ALA A 110 14.38 -7.19 -19.24
N ARG A 111 13.70 -6.93 -18.09
CA ARG A 111 13.61 -7.92 -17.00
C ARG A 111 12.90 -9.19 -17.42
N VAL A 112 11.85 -9.09 -18.24
CA VAL A 112 11.14 -10.26 -18.76
C VAL A 112 12.04 -11.05 -19.71
N GLN A 113 12.77 -10.38 -20.59
CA GLN A 113 13.75 -11.06 -21.48
C GLN A 113 14.88 -11.74 -20.69
N ALA A 114 15.41 -11.08 -19.66
CA ALA A 114 16.43 -11.67 -18.79
C ALA A 114 15.94 -12.96 -18.11
N LEU A 115 14.66 -13.01 -17.71
CA LEU A 115 14.05 -14.21 -17.14
C LEU A 115 13.87 -15.31 -18.21
N LEU A 116 13.37 -14.95 -19.39
CA LEU A 116 13.16 -15.91 -20.49
C LEU A 116 14.45 -16.56 -20.98
N THR A 117 15.56 -15.81 -20.96
CA THR A 117 16.88 -16.28 -21.36
C THR A 117 17.65 -16.98 -20.25
N GLY A 118 17.11 -17.02 -19.04
CA GLY A 118 17.79 -17.63 -17.87
C GLY A 118 18.93 -16.79 -17.29
N GLN A 119 19.00 -15.50 -17.65
CA GLN A 119 19.96 -14.58 -17.04
C GLN A 119 19.60 -14.27 -15.59
N ILE A 120 18.31 -14.32 -15.26
CA ILE A 120 17.79 -14.23 -13.89
C ILE A 120 16.82 -15.37 -13.62
N ASP A 121 16.72 -15.81 -12.37
CA ASP A 121 15.81 -16.89 -11.94
C ASP A 121 14.48 -16.37 -11.40
N MET A 122 14.36 -15.06 -11.10
CA MET A 122 13.17 -14.47 -10.52
C MET A 122 12.96 -13.03 -10.97
N ASN A 123 11.73 -12.71 -11.38
CA ASN A 123 11.25 -11.33 -11.55
C ASN A 123 10.01 -11.09 -10.68
N ARG A 124 10.12 -10.19 -9.69
CA ARG A 124 9.03 -9.87 -8.75
C ARG A 124 8.02 -8.84 -9.27
N TYR A 125 8.24 -8.29 -10.45
CA TYR A 125 7.45 -7.20 -11.02
C TYR A 125 7.24 -7.39 -12.52
N VAL A 126 6.72 -8.56 -12.92
CA VAL A 126 6.33 -8.81 -14.31
C VAL A 126 5.08 -7.99 -14.62
N PRO A 127 5.04 -7.21 -15.72
CA PRO A 127 3.82 -6.54 -16.16
C PRO A 127 2.71 -7.55 -16.44
N PHE A 128 1.50 -7.33 -15.93
CA PHE A 128 0.38 -8.27 -16.13
C PHE A 128 0.04 -8.50 -17.61
N ALA A 129 0.23 -7.51 -18.46
CA ALA A 129 0.07 -7.65 -19.91
C ALA A 129 0.95 -8.77 -20.50
N GLN A 130 2.06 -9.09 -19.86
CA GLN A 130 3.00 -10.13 -20.29
C GLN A 130 2.78 -11.48 -19.60
N LYS A 131 1.78 -11.61 -18.72
CA LYS A 131 1.46 -12.86 -18.01
C LYS A 131 1.30 -14.05 -18.96
N LYS A 132 0.61 -13.84 -20.10
CA LYS A 132 0.36 -14.88 -21.09
C LYS A 132 1.64 -15.53 -21.67
N ILE A 133 2.79 -14.87 -21.62
CA ILE A 133 4.08 -15.43 -22.07
C ILE A 133 4.50 -16.60 -21.20
N PHE A 134 4.11 -16.57 -19.94
CA PHE A 134 4.49 -17.57 -18.92
C PHE A 134 3.41 -18.61 -18.66
N ASP A 135 2.14 -18.31 -18.98
CA ASP A 135 1.01 -19.21 -18.73
C ASP A 135 1.16 -20.52 -19.52
N GLY A 136 1.11 -21.64 -18.81
CA GLY A 136 1.25 -22.97 -19.40
C GLY A 136 2.68 -23.35 -19.81
N ASN A 137 3.66 -22.49 -19.58
CA ASN A 137 5.07 -22.79 -19.85
C ASN A 137 5.72 -23.45 -18.63
N SER A 138 5.99 -24.77 -18.73
CA SER A 138 6.56 -25.57 -17.63
C SER A 138 7.95 -25.15 -17.14
N LYS A 139 8.63 -24.25 -17.88
CA LYS A 139 9.92 -23.69 -17.46
C LYS A 139 9.78 -22.60 -16.39
N PHE A 140 8.56 -22.13 -16.12
CA PHE A 140 8.31 -21.01 -15.20
C PHE A 140 7.17 -21.32 -14.24
N ASN A 141 7.25 -20.75 -13.04
CA ASN A 141 6.16 -20.68 -12.09
C ASN A 141 5.65 -19.24 -12.02
N THR A 142 4.35 -19.05 -12.09
CA THR A 142 3.70 -17.74 -11.98
C THR A 142 2.89 -17.66 -10.70
N THR A 143 3.09 -16.60 -9.92
CA THR A 143 2.34 -16.34 -8.69
C THR A 143 1.77 -14.94 -8.71
N VAL A 144 0.45 -14.82 -8.58
CA VAL A 144 -0.21 -13.53 -8.35
C VAL A 144 -0.27 -13.29 -6.85
N VAL A 145 0.41 -12.26 -6.39
CA VAL A 145 0.49 -11.88 -4.97
C VAL A 145 -0.42 -10.68 -4.73
N PRO A 146 -1.56 -10.85 -4.05
CA PRO A 146 -2.36 -9.73 -3.61
C PRO A 146 -1.54 -8.79 -2.71
N THR A 147 -1.75 -7.49 -2.84
CA THR A 147 -1.07 -6.50 -2.00
C THR A 147 -2.06 -5.51 -1.41
N GLY A 148 -1.67 -4.79 -0.36
CA GLY A 148 -2.41 -3.66 0.17
C GLY A 148 -2.12 -2.34 -0.56
N ASN A 149 -1.31 -2.35 -1.64
CA ASN A 149 -1.11 -1.16 -2.45
C ASN A 149 -2.37 -0.84 -3.23
N TRP A 150 -2.80 0.42 -3.23
CA TRP A 150 -3.99 0.80 -3.98
C TRP A 150 -3.81 2.06 -4.82
N ARG A 151 -4.67 2.22 -5.78
CA ARG A 151 -4.85 3.40 -6.63
C ARG A 151 -6.28 3.88 -6.45
N GLY A 152 -6.48 5.19 -6.43
CA GLY A 152 -7.81 5.72 -6.24
C GLY A 152 -7.89 7.22 -6.49
N MET A 153 -9.03 7.78 -6.13
CA MET A 153 -9.36 9.18 -6.28
C MET A 153 -9.77 9.75 -4.92
N VAL A 154 -9.34 10.96 -4.64
CA VAL A 154 -9.73 11.71 -3.44
C VAL A 154 -10.62 12.88 -3.84
N MET A 155 -11.73 13.03 -3.12
CA MET A 155 -12.59 14.20 -3.12
C MET A 155 -12.38 14.95 -1.81
N ARG A 156 -12.07 16.24 -1.86
CA ARG A 156 -11.88 17.06 -0.65
C ARG A 156 -13.21 17.33 0.03
N THR A 157 -13.30 16.96 1.31
CA THR A 157 -14.54 17.10 2.11
C THR A 157 -14.79 18.53 2.61
N ASP A 158 -13.84 19.42 2.39
CA ASP A 158 -13.92 20.85 2.72
C ASP A 158 -14.21 21.74 1.50
N THR A 159 -14.60 21.16 0.36
CA THR A 159 -14.82 21.85 -0.91
C THR A 159 -16.13 21.40 -1.55
N ALA A 160 -17.02 22.36 -1.86
CA ALA A 160 -18.27 22.06 -2.56
C ALA A 160 -18.01 21.48 -3.97
N PRO A 161 -18.85 20.57 -4.48
CA PRO A 161 -20.03 20.00 -3.81
C PRO A 161 -19.68 18.79 -2.90
N PHE A 162 -18.38 18.47 -2.75
CA PHE A 162 -17.89 17.29 -2.02
C PHE A 162 -17.86 17.49 -0.49
N ASP A 163 -18.19 18.66 0.03
CA ASP A 163 -18.50 18.90 1.44
C ASP A 163 -19.76 18.16 1.89
N ASN A 164 -20.68 17.85 0.96
CA ASN A 164 -21.85 17.04 1.22
C ASN A 164 -21.53 15.52 1.12
N PRO A 165 -21.68 14.73 2.20
CA PRO A 165 -21.38 13.28 2.19
C PRO A 165 -22.26 12.49 1.22
N LYS A 166 -23.51 12.93 0.94
CA LYS A 166 -24.37 12.27 -0.05
C LYS A 166 -23.79 12.37 -1.45
N VAL A 167 -23.19 13.50 -1.82
CA VAL A 167 -22.52 13.68 -3.11
C VAL A 167 -21.33 12.72 -3.22
N ARG A 168 -20.47 12.66 -2.21
CA ARG A 168 -19.31 11.75 -2.22
C ARG A 168 -19.75 10.30 -2.32
N LYS A 169 -20.79 9.91 -1.58
CA LYS A 169 -21.36 8.56 -1.64
C LYS A 169 -21.93 8.26 -3.03
N ALA A 170 -22.66 9.20 -3.64
CA ALA A 170 -23.19 9.05 -4.99
C ALA A 170 -22.09 8.82 -6.05
N VAL A 171 -21.00 9.59 -5.98
CA VAL A 171 -19.82 9.38 -6.86
C VAL A 171 -19.28 7.94 -6.71
N ARG A 172 -19.14 7.44 -5.48
CA ARG A 172 -18.62 6.09 -5.23
C ARG A 172 -19.59 4.98 -5.67
N MET A 173 -20.90 5.17 -5.49
CA MET A 173 -21.93 4.23 -5.92
C MET A 173 -22.05 4.13 -7.44
N ALA A 174 -21.67 5.17 -8.18
CA ALA A 174 -21.72 5.19 -9.64
C ALA A 174 -20.58 4.38 -10.30
N VAL A 175 -19.59 3.89 -9.54
CA VAL A 175 -18.40 3.21 -10.07
C VAL A 175 -18.53 1.70 -9.97
N ASP A 176 -18.43 1.02 -11.13
CA ASP A 176 -18.23 -0.43 -11.22
C ASP A 176 -16.72 -0.74 -11.03
N ARG A 177 -16.41 -1.30 -9.89
CA ARG A 177 -15.02 -1.58 -9.49
C ARG A 177 -14.47 -2.82 -10.16
N GLN A 178 -15.33 -3.80 -10.48
CA GLN A 178 -14.90 -4.99 -11.19
C GLN A 178 -14.53 -4.65 -12.65
N GLU A 179 -15.32 -3.81 -13.32
CA GLU A 179 -14.98 -3.32 -14.66
C GLU A 179 -13.61 -2.59 -14.65
N LEU A 180 -13.32 -1.79 -13.62
CA LEU A 180 -11.99 -1.17 -13.46
C LEU A 180 -10.88 -2.21 -13.27
N VAL A 181 -11.09 -3.26 -12.47
CA VAL A 181 -10.12 -4.36 -12.32
C VAL A 181 -9.86 -5.04 -13.65
N ASP A 182 -10.91 -5.32 -14.41
CA ASP A 182 -10.80 -6.07 -15.67
C ASP A 182 -10.10 -5.24 -16.76
N LEU A 183 -10.51 -3.98 -16.94
CA LEU A 183 -9.99 -3.11 -18.00
C LEU A 183 -8.58 -2.55 -17.69
N VAL A 184 -8.31 -2.20 -16.44
CA VAL A 184 -7.04 -1.55 -16.07
C VAL A 184 -5.97 -2.56 -15.66
N MET A 185 -6.38 -3.63 -14.98
CA MET A 185 -5.46 -4.61 -14.37
C MET A 185 -5.55 -5.99 -15.00
N GLY A 186 -6.34 -6.17 -16.08
CA GLY A 186 -6.52 -7.48 -16.71
C GLY A 186 -7.02 -8.57 -15.76
N GLY A 187 -7.88 -8.20 -14.81
CA GLY A 187 -8.40 -9.09 -13.77
C GLY A 187 -7.45 -9.32 -12.58
N ALA A 188 -6.25 -8.72 -12.59
CA ALA A 188 -5.21 -9.00 -11.61
C ALA A 188 -5.14 -7.99 -10.46
N ALA A 189 -6.28 -7.75 -9.81
CA ALA A 189 -6.39 -6.91 -8.62
C ALA A 189 -7.53 -7.41 -7.73
N THR A 190 -7.57 -6.96 -6.49
CA THR A 190 -8.65 -7.29 -5.55
C THR A 190 -9.54 -6.07 -5.37
N VAL A 191 -10.84 -6.20 -5.64
CA VAL A 191 -11.82 -5.12 -5.39
C VAL A 191 -11.72 -4.66 -3.94
N SER A 192 -11.64 -3.33 -3.76
CA SER A 192 -11.38 -2.75 -2.43
C SER A 192 -12.64 -2.33 -1.68
N CYS A 193 -13.70 -1.94 -2.38
CA CYS A 193 -14.87 -1.29 -1.75
C CYS A 193 -14.50 -0.07 -0.90
N ASP A 194 -13.58 0.77 -1.39
CA ASP A 194 -13.15 2.03 -0.79
C ASP A 194 -12.47 1.90 0.59
N THR A 195 -12.14 0.69 1.05
CA THR A 195 -11.32 0.54 2.26
C THR A 195 -9.83 0.58 1.93
N PRO A 196 -9.04 1.39 2.66
CA PRO A 196 -7.59 1.45 2.47
C PRO A 196 -6.83 0.29 3.13
N VAL A 197 -7.53 -0.53 3.92
CA VAL A 197 -6.93 -1.65 4.64
C VAL A 197 -6.68 -2.81 3.69
N SER A 198 -5.48 -3.40 3.76
CA SER A 198 -5.05 -4.51 2.90
C SER A 198 -6.05 -5.68 2.88
N PRO A 199 -6.24 -6.35 1.73
CA PRO A 199 -7.04 -7.58 1.66
C PRO A 199 -6.58 -8.68 2.61
N SER A 200 -5.28 -8.73 2.94
CA SER A 200 -4.68 -9.71 3.85
C SER A 200 -4.66 -9.27 5.31
N ASP A 201 -5.04 -8.03 5.62
CA ASP A 201 -5.00 -7.54 7.00
C ASP A 201 -6.11 -8.16 7.86
N GLN A 202 -5.76 -8.63 9.05
CA GLN A 202 -6.66 -9.28 10.00
C GLN A 202 -7.85 -8.40 10.44
N TYR A 203 -7.72 -7.08 10.34
CA TYR A 203 -8.75 -6.10 10.69
C TYR A 203 -9.62 -5.68 9.51
N ARG A 204 -9.36 -6.20 8.31
CA ARG A 204 -10.14 -5.87 7.11
C ARG A 204 -11.63 -6.02 7.34
N LEU A 205 -12.40 -5.00 6.95
CA LEU A 205 -13.85 -5.06 6.83
C LEU A 205 -14.22 -5.38 5.38
N ASN A 206 -14.87 -6.51 5.16
CA ASN A 206 -15.45 -6.84 3.86
C ASN A 206 -16.82 -6.18 3.73
N MET A 207 -17.01 -5.46 2.64
CA MET A 207 -18.26 -4.75 2.33
C MET A 207 -18.71 -5.09 0.92
N ASN A 208 -19.99 -4.95 0.66
CA ASN A 208 -20.53 -4.94 -0.69
C ASN A 208 -20.52 -3.50 -1.24
N CYS A 209 -20.07 -3.33 -2.46
CA CYS A 209 -19.95 -2.04 -3.13
C CYS A 209 -20.32 -2.14 -4.62
N ASP A 210 -21.32 -2.95 -4.94
CA ASP A 210 -21.85 -3.06 -6.29
C ASP A 210 -22.27 -1.68 -6.81
N GLN A 211 -22.15 -1.50 -8.14
CA GLN A 211 -22.59 -0.28 -8.79
C GLN A 211 -24.11 -0.09 -8.60
N ASP A 212 -24.51 1.10 -8.16
CA ASP A 212 -25.91 1.49 -8.06
C ASP A 212 -26.13 2.90 -8.64
N ILE A 213 -26.39 2.95 -9.95
CA ILE A 213 -26.64 4.20 -10.67
C ILE A 213 -27.91 4.90 -10.20
N ASN A 214 -28.97 4.14 -9.91
CA ASN A 214 -30.24 4.73 -9.47
C ASN A 214 -30.13 5.31 -8.05
N GLY A 215 -29.46 4.59 -7.14
CA GLY A 215 -29.13 5.08 -5.82
C GLY A 215 -28.26 6.32 -5.85
N ALA A 216 -27.27 6.36 -6.75
CA ALA A 216 -26.42 7.55 -6.95
C ALA A 216 -27.22 8.77 -7.39
N LYS A 217 -28.11 8.63 -8.40
CA LYS A 217 -29.01 9.73 -8.84
C LYS A 217 -29.91 10.22 -7.70
N LYS A 218 -30.50 9.28 -6.93
CA LYS A 218 -31.33 9.62 -5.78
C LYS A 218 -30.56 10.43 -4.73
N LEU A 219 -29.34 10.01 -4.38
CA LEU A 219 -28.51 10.74 -3.41
C LEU A 219 -28.12 12.13 -3.91
N LEU A 220 -27.84 12.28 -5.22
CA LEU A 220 -27.57 13.59 -5.81
C LEU A 220 -28.80 14.51 -5.72
N ALA A 221 -29.99 14.01 -6.05
CA ALA A 221 -31.23 14.78 -5.94
C ALA A 221 -31.50 15.20 -4.48
N GLU A 222 -31.34 14.29 -3.53
CA GLU A 222 -31.46 14.57 -2.08
C GLU A 222 -30.40 15.57 -1.58
N ALA A 223 -29.25 15.64 -2.24
CA ALA A 223 -28.20 16.61 -1.95
C ALA A 223 -28.43 18.00 -2.60
N GLY A 224 -29.53 18.18 -3.36
CA GLY A 224 -29.85 19.42 -4.07
C GLY A 224 -29.36 19.48 -5.52
N TYR A 225 -28.91 18.34 -6.08
CA TYR A 225 -28.39 18.22 -7.44
C TYR A 225 -29.23 17.27 -8.32
N PRO A 226 -30.55 17.55 -8.54
CA PRO A 226 -31.43 16.63 -9.29
C PRO A 226 -31.01 16.46 -10.77
N ASN A 227 -30.25 17.42 -11.31
CA ASN A 227 -29.74 17.39 -12.69
C ASN A 227 -28.29 16.89 -12.78
N GLY A 228 -27.73 16.35 -11.67
CA GLY A 228 -26.34 15.92 -11.60
C GLY A 228 -25.35 17.02 -11.20
N ILE A 229 -24.06 16.72 -11.29
CA ILE A 229 -22.96 17.63 -10.95
C ILE A 229 -21.89 17.61 -12.04
N GLU A 230 -21.06 18.66 -12.05
CA GLU A 230 -19.82 18.70 -12.82
C GLU A 230 -18.63 18.57 -11.85
N MET A 231 -17.58 17.88 -12.28
CA MET A 231 -16.34 17.75 -11.54
C MET A 231 -15.13 17.64 -12.46
N THR A 232 -13.96 18.02 -11.97
CA THR A 232 -12.69 17.83 -12.70
C THR A 232 -11.82 16.82 -11.95
N ILE A 233 -11.44 15.72 -12.60
CA ILE A 233 -10.50 14.73 -12.08
C ILE A 233 -9.10 15.13 -12.53
N HIS A 234 -8.25 15.51 -11.59
CA HIS A 234 -6.85 15.82 -11.86
C HIS A 234 -6.02 14.54 -11.90
N VAL A 235 -5.36 14.30 -13.02
CA VAL A 235 -4.64 13.06 -13.35
C VAL A 235 -3.20 13.35 -13.73
N SER A 236 -2.33 12.37 -13.66
CA SER A 236 -0.95 12.46 -14.12
C SER A 236 -0.44 11.11 -14.64
N THR A 237 0.47 11.15 -15.60
CA THR A 237 1.22 9.97 -16.07
C THR A 237 2.28 9.49 -15.08
N LYS A 238 2.38 10.13 -13.91
CA LYS A 238 3.27 9.69 -12.82
C LYS A 238 2.97 8.25 -12.35
N GLU A 239 1.72 7.86 -12.40
CA GLU A 239 1.27 6.47 -12.28
C GLU A 239 0.64 6.08 -13.62
N PRO A 240 1.19 5.08 -14.32
CA PRO A 240 0.76 4.75 -15.68
C PRO A 240 -0.72 4.37 -15.80
N THR A 241 -1.32 3.83 -14.74
CA THR A 241 -2.73 3.38 -14.73
C THR A 241 -3.74 4.51 -14.46
N TRP A 242 -3.33 5.65 -13.92
CA TRP A 242 -4.26 6.72 -13.55
C TRP A 242 -5.08 7.29 -14.71
N PRO A 243 -4.50 7.56 -15.89
CA PRO A 243 -5.30 8.03 -17.02
C PRO A 243 -6.44 7.08 -17.36
N THR A 244 -6.13 5.79 -17.53
CA THR A 244 -7.15 4.78 -17.86
C THR A 244 -8.21 4.61 -16.78
N ILE A 245 -7.81 4.65 -15.48
CA ILE A 245 -8.78 4.66 -14.37
C ILE A 245 -9.75 5.84 -14.51
N ALA A 246 -9.24 7.03 -14.77
CA ALA A 246 -10.06 8.24 -14.88
C ALA A 246 -11.00 8.19 -16.10
N GLU A 247 -10.53 7.67 -17.23
CA GLU A 247 -11.33 7.52 -18.46
C GLU A 247 -12.49 6.53 -18.26
N VAL A 248 -12.24 5.37 -17.65
CA VAL A 248 -13.29 4.40 -17.33
C VAL A 248 -14.28 4.99 -16.33
N MET A 249 -13.78 5.64 -15.28
CA MET A 249 -14.65 6.32 -14.30
C MET A 249 -15.49 7.43 -14.92
N GLN A 250 -14.94 8.24 -15.82
CA GLN A 250 -15.68 9.30 -16.53
C GLN A 250 -16.92 8.72 -17.23
N GLN A 251 -16.78 7.60 -17.93
CA GLN A 251 -17.89 6.93 -18.61
C GLN A 251 -18.93 6.37 -17.62
N GLN A 252 -18.49 5.79 -16.54
CA GLN A 252 -19.38 5.24 -15.51
C GLN A 252 -20.15 6.35 -14.78
N LEU A 253 -19.47 7.42 -14.37
CA LEU A 253 -20.04 8.57 -13.68
C LEU A 253 -21.10 9.28 -14.53
N ALA A 254 -20.91 9.36 -15.85
CA ALA A 254 -21.88 9.97 -16.77
C ALA A 254 -23.25 9.28 -16.70
N LYS A 255 -23.30 7.94 -16.45
CA LYS A 255 -24.55 7.19 -16.30
C LYS A 255 -25.38 7.69 -15.10
N ALA A 256 -24.72 8.24 -14.07
CA ALA A 256 -25.37 8.83 -12.89
C ALA A 256 -25.65 10.34 -13.00
N GLY A 257 -25.37 10.95 -14.16
CA GLY A 257 -25.50 12.41 -14.34
C GLY A 257 -24.32 13.21 -13.80
N ILE A 258 -23.18 12.55 -13.53
CA ILE A 258 -21.96 13.22 -13.06
C ILE A 258 -21.06 13.44 -14.27
N LYS A 259 -20.91 14.70 -14.69
CA LYS A 259 -20.02 15.08 -15.78
C LYS A 259 -18.61 15.29 -15.21
N ALA A 260 -17.72 14.37 -15.53
CA ALA A 260 -16.33 14.41 -15.10
C ALA A 260 -15.42 14.85 -16.25
N ASP A 261 -14.71 15.95 -16.09
CA ASP A 261 -13.65 16.37 -17.00
C ASP A 261 -12.30 15.85 -16.49
N ILE A 262 -11.44 15.38 -17.38
CA ILE A 262 -10.11 14.86 -17.05
C ILE A 262 -9.08 15.95 -17.35
N GLN A 263 -8.35 16.38 -16.31
CA GLN A 263 -7.28 17.35 -16.47
C GLN A 263 -5.93 16.70 -16.18
N MET A 264 -5.09 16.61 -17.21
CA MET A 264 -3.72 16.11 -17.08
C MET A 264 -2.81 17.14 -16.42
N THR A 265 -2.05 16.68 -15.44
CA THR A 265 -1.04 17.48 -14.73
C THR A 265 0.35 16.90 -14.97
N PRO A 266 1.38 17.71 -15.24
CA PRO A 266 2.74 17.22 -15.44
C PRO A 266 3.25 16.41 -14.26
N SER A 267 3.92 15.28 -14.55
CA SER A 267 4.38 14.33 -13.53
C SER A 267 5.31 14.95 -12.48
N LYS A 268 6.16 15.92 -12.89
CA LYS A 268 7.12 16.58 -12.00
C LYS A 268 6.46 17.50 -10.97
N SER A 269 5.34 18.13 -11.32
CA SER A 269 4.64 19.10 -10.45
C SER A 269 3.45 18.52 -9.70
N TYR A 270 3.02 17.29 -10.03
CA TYR A 270 1.79 16.71 -9.52
C TYR A 270 1.67 16.79 -7.97
N TRP A 271 2.66 16.28 -7.25
CA TRP A 271 2.65 16.27 -5.78
C TRP A 271 2.76 17.68 -5.17
N LYS A 272 3.33 18.64 -5.92
CA LYS A 272 3.48 20.03 -5.45
C LYS A 272 2.26 20.87 -5.75
N GLU A 273 1.59 20.68 -6.89
CA GLU A 273 0.58 21.63 -7.41
C GLU A 273 -0.83 21.06 -7.44
N THR A 274 -0.99 19.74 -7.39
CA THR A 274 -2.29 19.06 -7.52
C THR A 274 -2.68 18.34 -6.23
N TRP A 275 -1.81 17.47 -5.74
CA TRP A 275 -2.05 16.67 -4.55
C TRP A 275 -2.36 17.56 -3.34
N MET A 276 -3.44 17.26 -2.61
CA MET A 276 -3.98 18.02 -1.48
C MET A 276 -4.32 19.49 -1.79
N LYS A 277 -4.36 19.91 -3.06
CA LYS A 277 -4.71 21.29 -3.46
C LYS A 277 -5.95 21.36 -4.33
N LYS A 278 -6.19 20.36 -5.15
CA LYS A 278 -7.34 20.31 -6.04
C LYS A 278 -8.51 19.59 -5.37
N ALA A 279 -9.73 19.98 -5.73
CA ALA A 279 -10.96 19.41 -5.15
C ALA A 279 -11.03 17.89 -5.37
N VAL A 280 -10.63 17.41 -6.56
CA VAL A 280 -10.58 15.99 -6.90
C VAL A 280 -9.25 15.68 -7.60
N ALA A 281 -8.55 14.69 -7.08
CA ALA A 281 -7.25 14.28 -7.60
C ALA A 281 -7.05 12.77 -7.45
N MET A 282 -6.32 12.18 -8.40
CA MET A 282 -5.89 10.79 -8.28
C MET A 282 -4.84 10.65 -7.17
N THR A 283 -4.82 9.50 -6.51
CA THR A 283 -3.84 9.21 -5.47
C THR A 283 -3.47 7.74 -5.43
N ARG A 284 -2.44 7.45 -4.66
CA ARG A 284 -1.96 6.08 -4.40
C ARG A 284 -1.35 5.96 -3.02
N TRP A 285 -1.47 4.77 -2.47
CA TRP A 285 -0.77 4.42 -1.24
C TRP A 285 -0.11 3.04 -1.37
N ASN A 286 1.03 2.92 -0.74
CA ASN A 286 1.64 1.63 -0.52
C ASN A 286 1.00 0.97 0.71
N GLU A 287 1.04 -0.34 0.76
CA GLU A 287 0.53 -1.13 1.87
C GLU A 287 1.10 -0.69 3.21
N ARG A 288 0.21 -0.67 4.19
CA ARG A 288 0.51 -0.43 5.60
C ARG A 288 -0.41 -1.28 6.46
N PRO A 289 -0.01 -1.64 7.70
CA PRO A 289 -0.94 -2.19 8.70
C PRO A 289 -2.16 -1.29 8.88
N ALA A 290 -3.30 -1.89 9.23
CA ALA A 290 -4.58 -1.19 9.35
C ALA A 290 -4.48 0.07 10.24
N ASP A 291 -3.86 -0.04 11.43
CA ASP A 291 -3.67 1.13 12.30
C ASP A 291 -2.93 2.27 11.61
N SER A 292 -1.83 1.94 10.93
CA SER A 292 -0.98 2.95 10.28
C SER A 292 -1.71 3.65 9.15
N ILE A 293 -2.37 2.93 8.23
CA ILE A 293 -3.05 3.57 7.10
C ILE A 293 -4.25 4.40 7.55
N LEU A 294 -5.04 3.90 8.51
CA LEU A 294 -6.19 4.63 9.04
C LEU A 294 -5.77 5.89 9.79
N HIS A 295 -4.67 5.83 10.53
CA HIS A 295 -4.17 6.98 11.27
C HIS A 295 -3.43 7.99 10.38
N GLU A 296 -2.54 7.54 9.49
CA GLU A 296 -1.71 8.43 8.66
C GLU A 296 -2.50 9.17 7.58
N ALA A 297 -3.55 8.53 7.02
CA ALA A 297 -4.30 9.06 5.88
C ALA A 297 -5.68 9.62 6.22
N TYR A 298 -6.26 9.31 7.40
CA TYR A 298 -7.67 9.65 7.66
C TYR A 298 -7.94 10.26 9.03
N HIS A 299 -7.07 10.09 10.04
CA HIS A 299 -7.24 10.80 11.32
C HIS A 299 -7.32 12.31 11.09
N SER A 300 -8.22 12.98 11.78
CA SER A 300 -8.51 14.42 11.59
C SER A 300 -7.28 15.33 11.68
N GLY A 301 -6.28 14.94 12.48
CA GLY A 301 -5.00 15.66 12.63
C GLY A 301 -3.85 15.11 11.75
N ALA A 302 -4.11 14.16 10.86
CA ALA A 302 -3.06 13.54 10.06
C ALA A 302 -2.55 14.48 8.96
N LYS A 303 -1.23 14.54 8.81
CA LYS A 303 -0.58 15.39 7.79
C LYS A 303 -0.94 14.96 6.36
N TRP A 304 -1.18 13.67 6.15
CA TRP A 304 -1.50 13.10 4.84
C TRP A 304 -2.99 12.73 4.69
N ASN A 305 -3.86 13.39 5.46
CA ASN A 305 -5.30 13.30 5.27
C ASN A 305 -5.69 14.08 3.99
N GLU A 306 -5.52 13.41 2.86
CA GLU A 306 -5.66 13.98 1.51
C GLU A 306 -7.05 14.51 1.22
N SER A 307 -8.07 13.92 1.83
CA SER A 307 -9.47 14.33 1.69
C SER A 307 -9.89 15.46 2.64
N PHE A 308 -9.02 15.89 3.54
CA PHE A 308 -9.35 16.84 4.61
C PHE A 308 -10.53 16.40 5.48
N TYR A 309 -10.77 15.10 5.50
CA TYR A 309 -11.83 14.47 6.28
C TYR A 309 -11.63 14.69 7.78
N LYS A 310 -12.73 15.03 8.46
CA LYS A 310 -12.74 15.21 9.90
C LYS A 310 -13.96 14.52 10.48
N SER A 311 -13.76 13.61 11.42
CA SER A 311 -14.83 12.88 12.09
C SER A 311 -14.40 12.49 13.49
N THR A 312 -15.09 13.07 14.49
CA THR A 312 -14.84 12.72 15.89
C THR A 312 -15.16 11.26 16.19
N SER A 313 -16.17 10.70 15.52
CA SER A 313 -16.55 9.28 15.69
C SER A 313 -15.49 8.36 15.10
N PHE A 314 -14.93 8.70 13.94
CA PHE A 314 -13.82 7.94 13.35
C PHE A 314 -12.58 7.99 14.25
N ASP A 315 -12.17 9.18 14.66
CA ASP A 315 -10.99 9.37 15.51
C ASP A 315 -11.11 8.60 16.83
N LYS A 316 -12.33 8.61 17.42
CA LYS A 316 -12.62 7.85 18.63
C LYS A 316 -12.53 6.33 18.39
N ASN A 317 -13.16 5.81 17.35
CA ASN A 317 -13.10 4.39 17.00
C ASN A 317 -11.65 3.93 16.77
N LEU A 318 -10.84 4.78 16.16
CA LEU A 318 -9.42 4.50 15.92
C LEU A 318 -8.62 4.49 17.22
N ALA A 319 -8.87 5.42 18.11
CA ALA A 319 -8.23 5.48 19.44
C ALA A 319 -8.63 4.27 20.32
N ASP A 320 -9.93 3.91 20.33
CA ASP A 320 -10.46 2.75 21.04
C ASP A 320 -9.81 1.45 20.50
N ALA A 321 -9.72 1.31 19.17
CA ALA A 321 -9.07 0.15 18.55
C ALA A 321 -7.60 0.03 18.95
N ARG A 322 -6.85 1.12 18.91
CA ARG A 322 -5.43 1.14 19.24
C ARG A 322 -5.17 0.72 20.69
N GLY A 323 -6.03 1.15 21.63
CA GLY A 323 -5.90 0.88 23.06
C GLY A 323 -6.42 -0.50 23.51
N GLU A 324 -7.24 -1.16 22.70
CA GLU A 324 -7.89 -2.41 23.08
C GLU A 324 -6.93 -3.61 22.96
N LEU A 325 -6.75 -4.34 24.06
CA LEU A 325 -5.85 -5.50 24.13
C LEU A 325 -6.53 -6.80 23.70
N ASP A 326 -7.86 -6.90 23.87
CA ASP A 326 -8.62 -8.04 23.39
C ASP A 326 -8.72 -7.99 21.85
N PHE A 327 -8.32 -9.06 21.20
CA PHE A 327 -8.24 -9.10 19.73
C PHE A 327 -9.59 -8.90 19.05
N ASP A 328 -10.65 -9.54 19.52
CA ASP A 328 -11.97 -9.50 18.87
C ASP A 328 -12.61 -8.11 19.04
N LYS A 329 -12.48 -7.51 20.20
CA LYS A 329 -12.93 -6.15 20.44
C LYS A 329 -12.13 -5.14 19.61
N ARG A 330 -10.81 -5.30 19.55
CA ARG A 330 -9.94 -4.48 18.71
C ARG A 330 -10.31 -4.59 17.24
N LYS A 331 -10.48 -5.81 16.74
CA LYS A 331 -10.96 -6.07 15.37
C LYS A 331 -12.27 -5.36 15.09
N LYS A 332 -13.24 -5.47 16.00
CA LYS A 332 -14.52 -4.79 15.87
C LYS A 332 -14.39 -3.27 15.83
N ALA A 333 -13.52 -2.70 16.65
CA ALA A 333 -13.28 -1.26 16.68
C ALA A 333 -12.64 -0.76 15.38
N TYR A 334 -11.63 -1.46 14.82
CA TYR A 334 -11.07 -1.14 13.50
C TYR A 334 -12.09 -1.31 12.38
N GLN A 335 -12.97 -2.30 12.46
CA GLN A 335 -14.04 -2.47 11.49
C GLN A 335 -15.09 -1.36 11.58
N ASN A 336 -15.42 -0.89 12.78
CA ASN A 336 -16.30 0.28 12.97
C ASN A 336 -15.67 1.54 12.39
N ALA A 337 -14.36 1.77 12.60
CA ALA A 337 -13.66 2.88 11.96
C ALA A 337 -13.72 2.80 10.43
N GLN A 338 -13.49 1.62 9.83
CA GLN A 338 -13.61 1.42 8.38
C GLN A 338 -15.04 1.65 7.88
N LYS A 339 -16.06 1.25 8.63
CA LYS A 339 -17.47 1.49 8.30
C LYS A 339 -17.77 2.99 8.28
N THR A 340 -17.36 3.72 9.32
CA THR A 340 -17.53 5.19 9.39
C THR A 340 -16.83 5.86 8.21
N LEU A 341 -15.59 5.45 7.92
CA LEU A 341 -14.84 5.95 6.78
C LEU A 341 -15.55 5.69 5.44
N TRP A 342 -16.09 4.49 5.26
CA TRP A 342 -16.84 4.12 4.06
C TRP A 342 -18.12 4.97 3.88
N GLU A 343 -18.79 5.32 4.96
CA GLU A 343 -19.99 6.15 4.91
C GLU A 343 -19.68 7.64 4.62
N GLU A 344 -18.61 8.17 5.18
CA GLU A 344 -18.38 9.63 5.27
C GLU A 344 -17.23 10.16 4.41
N ALA A 345 -16.19 9.36 4.16
CA ALA A 345 -14.95 9.89 3.59
C ALA A 345 -15.02 10.26 2.11
N GLY A 346 -14.03 11.05 1.69
CA GLY A 346 -13.85 11.52 0.33
C GLY A 346 -12.98 10.63 -0.56
N THR A 347 -12.55 9.47 -0.09
CA THR A 347 -11.65 8.60 -0.87
C THR A 347 -12.44 7.50 -1.57
N MET A 348 -12.20 7.33 -2.85
CA MET A 348 -12.68 6.21 -3.65
C MET A 348 -11.50 5.33 -4.02
N ILE A 349 -11.53 4.09 -3.56
CA ILE A 349 -10.50 3.07 -3.79
C ILE A 349 -11.15 1.90 -4.52
N PRO A 350 -11.01 1.79 -5.84
CA PRO A 350 -11.68 0.73 -6.59
C PRO A 350 -11.07 -0.63 -6.30
N TYR A 351 -9.73 -0.71 -6.18
CA TYR A 351 -9.04 -1.98 -6.01
C TYR A 351 -7.69 -1.83 -5.31
N HIS A 352 -7.23 -2.95 -4.75
CA HIS A 352 -5.84 -3.17 -4.35
C HIS A 352 -5.09 -3.88 -5.47
N VAL A 353 -3.90 -3.39 -5.77
CA VAL A 353 -3.04 -3.90 -6.86
C VAL A 353 -2.44 -5.24 -6.45
N SER A 354 -2.42 -6.22 -7.35
CA SER A 354 -1.60 -7.42 -7.17
C SER A 354 -0.23 -7.26 -7.84
N LYS A 355 0.72 -8.10 -7.46
CA LYS A 355 2.01 -8.26 -8.14
C LYS A 355 2.04 -9.59 -8.86
N LEU A 356 2.64 -9.61 -10.03
CA LEU A 356 2.95 -10.84 -10.74
C LEU A 356 4.42 -11.17 -10.51
N VAL A 357 4.65 -12.25 -9.78
CA VAL A 357 5.97 -12.83 -9.55
C VAL A 357 6.13 -14.03 -10.46
N VAL A 358 7.21 -14.06 -11.22
CA VAL A 358 7.54 -15.20 -12.09
C VAL A 358 8.95 -15.67 -11.75
N THR A 359 9.08 -16.98 -11.61
CA THR A 359 10.37 -17.63 -11.36
C THR A 359 10.65 -18.72 -12.40
N SER A 360 11.92 -19.01 -12.62
CA SER A 360 12.34 -20.26 -13.23
C SER A 360 11.77 -21.46 -12.45
N SER A 361 11.38 -22.52 -13.13
CA SER A 361 10.91 -23.76 -12.50
C SER A 361 11.96 -24.44 -11.63
N ARG A 362 13.24 -24.05 -11.74
CA ARG A 362 14.34 -24.48 -10.87
C ARG A 362 14.21 -23.92 -9.44
N VAL A 363 13.55 -22.77 -9.28
CA VAL A 363 13.33 -22.15 -7.96
C VAL A 363 12.27 -22.94 -7.20
N LYS A 364 12.64 -23.45 -6.03
CA LYS A 364 11.80 -24.25 -5.14
C LYS A 364 11.60 -23.55 -3.79
N ASN A 365 10.53 -23.93 -3.10
CA ASN A 365 10.19 -23.45 -1.76
C ASN A 365 10.01 -21.93 -1.68
N LEU A 366 9.47 -21.32 -2.74
CA LEU A 366 9.08 -19.92 -2.78
C LEU A 366 7.60 -19.76 -2.36
N ASP A 367 7.14 -20.57 -1.41
CA ASP A 367 5.71 -20.74 -1.10
C ASP A 367 5.10 -19.53 -0.38
N GLU A 368 5.93 -18.65 0.17
CA GLU A 368 5.49 -17.48 0.90
C GLU A 368 6.12 -16.20 0.34
N VAL A 369 5.60 -15.73 -0.81
CA VAL A 369 5.93 -14.41 -1.33
C VAL A 369 4.98 -13.40 -0.73
N GLU A 370 5.38 -12.77 0.35
CA GLU A 370 4.68 -11.59 0.86
C GLU A 370 5.09 -10.35 0.06
N VAL A 371 4.28 -9.30 0.19
CA VAL A 371 4.46 -8.04 -0.58
C VAL A 371 5.87 -7.46 -0.42
N PHE A 372 6.45 -7.56 0.77
CA PHE A 372 7.75 -6.97 1.11
C PHE A 372 8.80 -8.00 1.53
N SER A 373 8.43 -9.25 1.72
CA SER A 373 9.34 -10.27 2.18
C SER A 373 9.28 -11.56 1.37
N VAL A 374 10.39 -12.23 1.30
CA VAL A 374 10.54 -13.60 0.84
C VAL A 374 11.31 -14.31 1.95
N ARG A 375 10.89 -15.48 2.35
CA ARG A 375 11.66 -16.31 3.28
C ARG A 375 12.84 -16.95 2.55
N TRP A 376 13.80 -16.11 2.18
CA TRP A 376 14.95 -16.47 1.36
C TRP A 376 15.76 -17.65 1.90
N HIS A 377 15.77 -17.84 3.23
CA HIS A 377 16.48 -18.98 3.85
C HIS A 377 15.87 -20.35 3.48
N LYS A 378 14.59 -20.37 3.07
CA LYS A 378 13.90 -21.59 2.62
C LYS A 378 14.04 -21.85 1.13
N VAL A 379 14.39 -20.84 0.34
CA VAL A 379 14.48 -20.95 -1.12
C VAL A 379 15.63 -21.85 -1.52
N LYS A 380 15.41 -22.68 -2.53
CA LYS A 380 16.42 -23.56 -3.16
C LYS A 380 16.36 -23.41 -4.67
N VAL A 381 17.44 -23.73 -5.34
CA VAL A 381 17.54 -23.80 -6.80
C VAL A 381 18.13 -25.16 -7.16
N ASP A 382 17.42 -25.93 -8.04
CA ASP A 382 17.87 -27.21 -8.58
C ASP A 382 18.82 -27.00 -9.76
#